data_9f6c0824ff3a3fa4913822d61adcfaa1
#
_entry.id   9f6c0824ff3a3fa4913822d61adcfaa1
#
_cell.length_a   1.000
_cell.length_b   1.000
_cell.length_c   1.000
_cell.angle_alpha   90.00
_cell.angle_beta   90.00
_cell.angle_gamma   90.00
#
_symmetry.space_group_name_H-M   'P 1'
#
loop_
_entity.id
_entity.type
_entity.pdbx_description
1 polymer ?
#
loop_
_entity_poly.entity_id
_entity_poly.type
_entity_poly.pdbx_seq_one_letter_code
_entity_poly.pdbx_strand_id
1 'polypeptide(L)'
;MNVSHQNTDNLNAVISIEISKADYQEKVDKSLRAYGQKANIPGFRKGKVPFSMLMKMFGKSVRVEEINRLVSESLYNYIRDNKLNILGEPMTAEDMTVDLDTQDDFTFRFDVALAPELNVKVDKKIKVPYYTITVDDDMVKRQNESFLSRFGKQISVDESTDERDLIKGSMVEMVKKGTPVEGGITVESTIVSPAYFKNDKEKAKFAGVKKGDKVMFNPSKSCDASVAELASMLNIDKEKAANVTSNFEMTVTDITHLQPAELNQELFDNVFGKDVVKTEEEYFAKLREMIAHQLVPESDYKFSIDARAAIEKAVGEFDLPDAFLKRWLLATDKNRKAENIDEDFAKMVPDLKWQLIKEQIVKQFDIHVDDADLLALAKRVAASQFAQYGMTGVPDDVLERYAKEMLSSKESRSRLIDQATEQKIQTAIKESVTLTAKEVTMDKFQKMFEVAEEIGRASCRERV
;
A
#
# COMPACT_ATOMS: atom_id res chain seq x y z
N MET A 1 -31.23 -26.09 24.38
CA MET A 1 -30.73 -24.83 23.77
C MET A 1 -31.60 -24.49 22.56
N ASN A 2 -32.06 -23.27 22.45
CA ASN A 2 -32.85 -22.75 21.33
C ASN A 2 -32.21 -21.46 20.83
N VAL A 3 -32.13 -21.28 19.49
CA VAL A 3 -31.60 -20.06 18.89
C VAL A 3 -32.62 -19.58 17.87
N SER A 4 -33.01 -18.33 17.97
CA SER A 4 -33.97 -17.70 17.07
C SER A 4 -33.51 -16.29 16.71
N HIS A 5 -33.98 -15.74 15.61
CA HIS A 5 -33.78 -14.34 15.30
C HIS A 5 -35.12 -13.67 14.97
N GLN A 6 -35.19 -12.39 15.25
CA GLN A 6 -36.29 -11.54 14.94
C GLN A 6 -35.78 -10.25 14.28
N ASN A 7 -36.24 -9.96 13.09
CA ASN A 7 -35.93 -8.70 12.44
C ASN A 7 -36.68 -7.57 13.17
N THR A 8 -35.94 -6.55 13.57
CA THR A 8 -36.50 -5.32 14.13
C THR A 8 -36.99 -4.41 13.00
N ASP A 9 -36.22 -4.38 11.91
CA ASP A 9 -36.51 -3.73 10.65
C ASP A 9 -35.76 -4.44 9.50
N ASN A 10 -35.67 -3.80 8.34
CA ASN A 10 -34.97 -4.37 7.17
C ASN A 10 -33.47 -4.48 7.30
N LEU A 11 -32.87 -3.72 8.23
CA LEU A 11 -31.42 -3.60 8.39
C LEU A 11 -30.92 -4.05 9.77
N ASN A 12 -31.84 -4.34 10.69
CA ASN A 12 -31.50 -4.72 12.05
C ASN A 12 -32.28 -5.96 12.50
N ALA A 13 -31.61 -6.84 13.22
CA ALA A 13 -32.24 -8.00 13.84
C ALA A 13 -31.65 -8.26 15.23
N VAL A 14 -32.41 -9.00 16.03
CA VAL A 14 -31.95 -9.49 17.33
C VAL A 14 -31.91 -11.01 17.29
N ILE A 15 -30.76 -11.58 17.61
CA ILE A 15 -30.59 -13.02 17.77
C ILE A 15 -30.71 -13.36 19.28
N SER A 16 -31.65 -14.24 19.61
CA SER A 16 -31.89 -14.70 20.98
C SER A 16 -31.41 -16.14 21.12
N ILE A 17 -30.60 -16.40 22.16
CA ILE A 17 -30.05 -17.70 22.49
C ILE A 17 -30.52 -18.08 23.88
N GLU A 18 -31.39 -19.08 23.95
CA GLU A 18 -31.90 -19.64 25.20
C GLU A 18 -31.08 -20.86 25.56
N ILE A 19 -30.47 -20.84 26.76
CA ILE A 19 -29.62 -21.91 27.26
C ILE A 19 -30.18 -22.36 28.60
N SER A 20 -30.46 -23.65 28.71
CA SER A 20 -30.83 -24.30 29.96
C SER A 20 -29.62 -24.93 30.63
N LYS A 21 -29.75 -25.23 31.95
CA LYS A 21 -28.69 -25.90 32.71
C LYS A 21 -28.24 -27.21 32.07
N ALA A 22 -29.13 -27.96 31.46
CA ALA A 22 -28.83 -29.22 30.80
C ALA A 22 -27.85 -29.05 29.59
N ASP A 23 -27.84 -27.88 28.95
CA ASP A 23 -27.03 -27.62 27.75
C ASP A 23 -25.54 -27.43 28.07
N TYR A 24 -25.20 -26.95 29.27
CA TYR A 24 -23.80 -26.62 29.63
C TYR A 24 -23.24 -27.44 30.79
N GLN A 25 -24.08 -28.04 31.66
CA GLN A 25 -23.62 -28.70 32.89
C GLN A 25 -22.60 -29.81 32.63
N GLU A 26 -22.83 -30.66 31.66
CA GLU A 26 -21.90 -31.73 31.29
C GLU A 26 -20.56 -31.19 30.81
N LYS A 27 -20.57 -30.09 30.05
CA LYS A 27 -19.35 -29.41 29.56
C LYS A 27 -18.57 -28.83 30.74
N VAL A 28 -19.25 -28.16 31.67
CA VAL A 28 -18.66 -27.61 32.90
C VAL A 28 -17.99 -28.72 33.74
N ASP A 29 -18.69 -29.82 33.96
CA ASP A 29 -18.16 -30.95 34.73
C ASP A 29 -16.93 -31.58 34.08
N LYS A 30 -16.95 -31.72 32.73
CA LYS A 30 -15.82 -32.23 31.97
C LYS A 30 -14.61 -31.28 32.02
N SER A 31 -14.83 -29.98 31.89
CA SER A 31 -13.77 -28.97 31.96
C SER A 31 -13.19 -28.85 33.36
N LEU A 32 -14.01 -28.91 34.41
CA LEU A 32 -13.53 -28.97 35.80
C LEU A 32 -12.66 -30.19 36.06
N ARG A 33 -13.03 -31.38 35.59
CA ARG A 33 -12.22 -32.61 35.71
C ARG A 33 -10.89 -32.46 34.95
N ALA A 34 -10.92 -31.92 33.75
CA ALA A 34 -9.72 -31.68 32.95
C ALA A 34 -8.79 -30.66 33.62
N TYR A 35 -9.36 -29.60 34.20
CA TYR A 35 -8.63 -28.60 34.97
C TYR A 35 -7.97 -29.22 36.19
N GLY A 36 -8.72 -30.05 36.98
CA GLY A 36 -8.21 -30.73 38.15
C GLY A 36 -7.06 -31.70 37.90
N GLN A 37 -6.97 -32.25 36.66
CA GLN A 37 -5.83 -33.12 36.28
C GLN A 37 -4.54 -32.28 36.04
N LYS A 38 -4.66 -31.01 35.58
CA LYS A 38 -3.54 -30.16 35.23
C LYS A 38 -3.14 -29.22 36.39
N ALA A 39 -4.09 -28.80 37.23
CA ALA A 39 -3.88 -27.83 38.28
C ALA A 39 -2.96 -28.35 39.40
N ASN A 40 -2.08 -27.46 39.86
CA ASN A 40 -1.27 -27.69 41.05
C ASN A 40 -1.91 -26.96 42.22
N ILE A 41 -2.63 -27.70 43.08
CA ILE A 41 -3.36 -27.13 44.24
C ILE A 41 -2.61 -27.50 45.51
N PRO A 42 -2.20 -26.52 46.33
CA PRO A 42 -1.51 -26.79 47.60
C PRO A 42 -2.30 -27.76 48.49
N GLY A 43 -1.60 -28.74 49.01
CA GLY A 43 -2.20 -29.77 49.86
C GLY A 43 -2.76 -31.01 49.14
N PHE A 44 -2.74 -31.04 47.81
CA PHE A 44 -3.20 -32.17 47.01
C PHE A 44 -2.15 -32.62 45.98
N ARG A 45 -2.06 -33.94 45.79
CA ARG A 45 -1.28 -34.50 44.69
C ARG A 45 -1.96 -34.14 43.36
N LYS A 46 -1.20 -33.73 42.36
CA LYS A 46 -1.67 -33.41 41.00
C LYS A 46 -2.62 -34.51 40.49
N GLY A 47 -3.80 -34.11 40.01
CA GLY A 47 -4.85 -35.00 39.51
C GLY A 47 -5.65 -35.76 40.57
N LYS A 48 -5.45 -35.50 41.88
CA LYS A 48 -6.15 -36.18 42.99
C LYS A 48 -7.02 -35.24 43.85
N VAL A 49 -7.35 -34.07 43.34
CA VAL A 49 -8.23 -33.11 43.98
C VAL A 49 -9.68 -33.60 43.91
N PRO A 50 -10.43 -33.64 45.05
CA PRO A 50 -11.86 -34.02 45.02
C PRO A 50 -12.68 -33.06 44.15
N PHE A 51 -13.62 -33.61 43.36
CA PHE A 51 -14.44 -32.82 42.42
C PHE A 51 -15.25 -31.71 43.15
N SER A 52 -15.78 -32.00 44.34
CA SER A 52 -16.48 -31.01 45.15
C SER A 52 -15.63 -29.79 45.52
N MET A 53 -14.32 -30.01 45.68
CA MET A 53 -13.39 -28.92 45.99
C MET A 53 -13.07 -28.12 44.72
N LEU A 54 -12.89 -28.79 43.57
CA LEU A 54 -12.75 -28.13 42.28
C LEU A 54 -13.96 -27.25 41.93
N MET A 55 -15.15 -27.80 42.17
CA MET A 55 -16.41 -27.08 41.99
C MET A 55 -16.48 -25.83 42.87
N LYS A 56 -16.09 -25.94 44.15
CA LYS A 56 -16.08 -24.81 45.10
C LYS A 56 -15.07 -23.73 44.72
N MET A 57 -13.88 -24.12 44.20
CA MET A 57 -12.80 -23.20 43.91
C MET A 57 -12.93 -22.58 42.50
N PHE A 58 -13.33 -23.36 41.52
CA PHE A 58 -13.26 -22.98 40.10
C PHE A 58 -14.61 -23.12 39.39
N GLY A 59 -15.63 -23.68 40.04
CA GLY A 59 -16.91 -23.98 39.39
C GLY A 59 -17.56 -22.77 38.76
N LYS A 60 -17.51 -21.61 39.42
CA LYS A 60 -18.08 -20.36 38.89
C LYS A 60 -17.34 -19.88 37.65
N SER A 61 -16.02 -19.82 37.70
CA SER A 61 -15.21 -19.35 36.56
C SER A 61 -15.35 -20.26 35.35
N VAL A 62 -15.28 -21.59 35.56
CA VAL A 62 -15.40 -22.57 34.47
C VAL A 62 -16.82 -22.57 33.90
N ARG A 63 -17.85 -22.37 34.75
CA ARG A 63 -19.24 -22.23 34.27
C ARG A 63 -19.39 -21.03 33.33
N VAL A 64 -18.89 -19.86 33.74
CA VAL A 64 -18.93 -18.64 32.91
C VAL A 64 -18.18 -18.84 31.59
N GLU A 65 -17.00 -19.46 31.64
CA GLU A 65 -16.19 -19.73 30.44
C GLU A 65 -16.91 -20.69 29.48
N GLU A 66 -17.49 -21.79 29.97
CA GLU A 66 -18.21 -22.76 29.14
C GLU A 66 -19.50 -22.17 28.54
N ILE A 67 -20.25 -21.38 29.33
CA ILE A 67 -21.44 -20.68 28.83
C ILE A 67 -21.04 -19.69 27.71
N ASN A 68 -20.02 -18.85 27.92
CA ASN A 68 -19.56 -17.90 26.90
C ASN A 68 -19.11 -18.61 25.63
N ARG A 69 -18.39 -19.74 25.77
CA ARG A 69 -17.97 -20.53 24.62
C ARG A 69 -19.17 -21.10 23.86
N LEU A 70 -20.15 -21.66 24.58
CA LEU A 70 -21.36 -22.22 23.99
C LEU A 70 -22.21 -21.16 23.30
N VAL A 71 -22.36 -19.98 23.89
CA VAL A 71 -23.06 -18.82 23.29
C VAL A 71 -22.37 -18.41 22.00
N SER A 72 -21.05 -18.20 22.04
CA SER A 72 -20.28 -17.77 20.86
C SER A 72 -20.36 -18.79 19.72
N GLU A 73 -20.12 -20.08 20.03
CA GLU A 73 -20.24 -21.16 19.02
C GLU A 73 -21.63 -21.22 18.40
N SER A 74 -22.67 -21.09 19.23
CA SER A 74 -24.07 -21.15 18.77
C SER A 74 -24.46 -19.96 17.92
N LEU A 75 -24.00 -18.75 18.30
CA LEU A 75 -24.25 -17.52 17.56
C LEU A 75 -23.63 -17.57 16.15
N TYR A 76 -22.35 -17.91 16.06
CA TYR A 76 -21.66 -18.00 14.78
C TYR A 76 -22.23 -19.11 13.89
N ASN A 77 -22.53 -20.29 14.46
CA ASN A 77 -23.15 -21.37 13.71
C ASN A 77 -24.51 -20.96 13.17
N TYR A 78 -25.33 -20.29 13.98
CA TYR A 78 -26.67 -19.83 13.58
C TYR A 78 -26.60 -18.81 12.43
N ILE A 79 -25.71 -17.83 12.52
CA ILE A 79 -25.49 -16.83 11.45
C ILE A 79 -25.08 -17.51 10.15
N ARG A 80 -24.13 -18.44 10.22
CA ARG A 80 -23.64 -19.20 9.06
C ARG A 80 -24.72 -20.07 8.44
N ASP A 81 -25.39 -20.87 9.27
CA ASP A 81 -26.35 -21.88 8.80
C ASP A 81 -27.63 -21.24 8.22
N ASN A 82 -28.03 -20.07 8.74
CA ASN A 82 -29.12 -19.27 8.20
C ASN A 82 -28.66 -18.29 7.11
N LYS A 83 -27.36 -18.28 6.78
CA LYS A 83 -26.78 -17.39 5.76
C LYS A 83 -27.10 -15.91 5.98
N LEU A 84 -27.15 -15.48 7.27
CA LEU A 84 -27.41 -14.08 7.57
C LEU A 84 -26.19 -13.24 7.14
N ASN A 85 -26.44 -12.30 6.24
CA ASN A 85 -25.40 -11.37 5.79
C ASN A 85 -25.35 -10.20 6.76
N ILE A 86 -24.42 -10.24 7.72
CA ILE A 86 -24.29 -9.24 8.78
C ILE A 86 -23.20 -8.23 8.48
N LEU A 87 -23.38 -6.99 8.95
CA LEU A 87 -22.41 -5.92 8.92
C LEU A 87 -21.78 -5.73 10.31
N GLY A 88 -20.46 -5.79 10.38
CA GLY A 88 -19.75 -5.77 11.66
C GLY A 88 -19.87 -7.09 12.43
N GLU A 89 -19.76 -7.02 13.74
CA GLU A 89 -19.88 -8.17 14.63
C GLU A 89 -21.14 -8.06 15.49
N PRO A 90 -21.79 -9.19 15.86
CA PRO A 90 -22.91 -9.18 16.79
C PRO A 90 -22.55 -8.49 18.10
N MET A 91 -23.40 -7.61 18.57
CA MET A 91 -23.23 -6.90 19.84
C MET A 91 -24.26 -7.34 20.87
N THR A 92 -23.85 -7.43 22.13
CA THR A 92 -24.80 -7.67 23.22
C THR A 92 -25.87 -6.57 23.23
N ALA A 93 -27.13 -6.96 23.32
CA ALA A 93 -28.25 -6.01 23.40
C ALA A 93 -28.11 -5.13 24.66
N GLU A 94 -28.38 -3.83 24.50
CA GLU A 94 -28.13 -2.83 25.57
C GLU A 94 -28.98 -3.07 26.83
N ASP A 95 -30.15 -3.62 26.65
CA ASP A 95 -31.12 -3.92 27.74
C ASP A 95 -30.94 -5.32 28.36
N MET A 96 -29.85 -6.05 27.94
CA MET A 96 -29.61 -7.40 28.44
C MET A 96 -28.98 -7.35 29.82
N THR A 97 -29.67 -7.96 30.80
CA THR A 97 -29.15 -8.23 32.12
C THR A 97 -29.19 -9.73 32.39
N VAL A 98 -28.02 -10.36 32.53
CA VAL A 98 -27.90 -11.79 32.79
C VAL A 98 -27.13 -11.99 34.09
N ASP A 99 -27.78 -12.60 35.12
CA ASP A 99 -27.12 -12.96 36.37
C ASP A 99 -26.60 -14.40 36.28
N LEU A 100 -25.34 -14.56 35.94
CA LEU A 100 -24.67 -15.85 35.87
C LEU A 100 -24.41 -16.51 37.23
N ASP A 101 -24.68 -15.80 38.34
CA ASP A 101 -24.41 -16.29 39.68
C ASP A 101 -25.60 -17.01 40.30
N THR A 102 -26.79 -16.51 40.06
CA THR A 102 -28.01 -17.00 40.75
C THR A 102 -28.96 -17.76 39.85
N GLN A 103 -28.87 -17.58 38.54
CA GLN A 103 -29.74 -18.25 37.55
C GLN A 103 -29.07 -19.50 36.98
N ASP A 104 -29.87 -20.47 36.57
CA ASP A 104 -29.43 -21.69 35.90
C ASP A 104 -29.77 -21.69 34.39
N ASP A 105 -30.83 -20.99 34.01
CA ASP A 105 -31.28 -20.85 32.63
C ASP A 105 -31.09 -19.39 32.19
N PHE A 106 -30.63 -19.19 30.94
CA PHE A 106 -30.22 -17.89 30.45
C PHE A 106 -30.80 -17.61 29.09
N THR A 107 -31.11 -16.33 28.83
CA THR A 107 -31.44 -15.82 27.50
C THR A 107 -30.47 -14.70 27.16
N PHE A 108 -29.62 -14.98 26.17
CA PHE A 108 -28.68 -13.99 25.62
C PHE A 108 -29.30 -13.37 24.37
N ARG A 109 -29.23 -12.05 24.28
CA ARG A 109 -29.71 -11.32 23.12
C ARG A 109 -28.56 -10.55 22.49
N PHE A 110 -28.44 -10.68 21.15
CA PHE A 110 -27.44 -10.02 20.35
C PHE A 110 -28.09 -9.20 19.25
N ASP A 111 -27.78 -7.92 19.23
CA ASP A 111 -28.11 -7.06 18.12
C ASP A 111 -27.17 -7.36 16.98
N VAL A 112 -27.72 -7.44 15.77
CA VAL A 112 -26.98 -7.64 14.51
C VAL A 112 -27.48 -6.66 13.47
N ALA A 113 -26.55 -6.07 12.73
CA ALA A 113 -26.89 -5.31 11.55
C ALA A 113 -26.91 -6.24 10.34
N LEU A 114 -27.94 -6.10 9.52
CA LEU A 114 -28.09 -6.85 8.26
C LEU A 114 -27.59 -6.00 7.10
N ALA A 115 -26.86 -6.62 6.16
CA ALA A 115 -26.51 -5.97 4.91
C ALA A 115 -27.78 -5.72 4.08
N PRO A 116 -27.94 -4.55 3.48
CA PRO A 116 -29.05 -4.24 2.61
C PRO A 116 -29.08 -5.18 1.40
N GLU A 117 -30.27 -5.54 0.94
CA GLU A 117 -30.45 -6.26 -0.31
C GLU A 117 -30.24 -5.32 -1.49
N LEU A 118 -29.08 -5.43 -2.15
CA LEU A 118 -28.70 -4.61 -3.28
C LEU A 118 -28.94 -5.36 -4.59
N ASN A 119 -29.64 -4.74 -5.52
CA ASN A 119 -29.77 -5.25 -6.88
C ASN A 119 -28.70 -4.60 -7.77
N VAL A 120 -27.45 -5.00 -7.57
CA VAL A 120 -26.32 -4.53 -8.39
C VAL A 120 -26.31 -5.31 -9.69
N LYS A 121 -26.38 -4.60 -10.81
CA LYS A 121 -26.27 -5.18 -12.14
C LYS A 121 -25.29 -4.38 -12.98
N VAL A 122 -24.08 -4.90 -13.08
CA VAL A 122 -23.05 -4.33 -13.95
C VAL A 122 -23.18 -4.94 -15.33
N ASP A 123 -23.61 -4.15 -16.32
CA ASP A 123 -23.83 -4.58 -17.69
C ASP A 123 -23.49 -3.46 -18.70
N LYS A 124 -23.69 -3.74 -20.00
CA LYS A 124 -23.40 -2.80 -21.10
C LYS A 124 -24.24 -1.51 -21.11
N LYS A 125 -25.23 -1.38 -20.23
CA LYS A 125 -26.00 -0.13 -20.08
C LYS A 125 -25.19 0.93 -19.34
N ILE A 126 -24.27 0.53 -18.47
CA ILE A 126 -23.36 1.43 -17.78
C ILE A 126 -22.27 1.87 -18.75
N LYS A 127 -22.21 3.18 -19.01
CA LYS A 127 -21.21 3.78 -19.89
C LYS A 127 -20.14 4.43 -19.04
N VAL A 128 -18.88 4.03 -19.24
CA VAL A 128 -17.72 4.58 -18.51
C VAL A 128 -16.72 5.14 -19.53
N PRO A 129 -16.22 6.36 -19.34
CA PRO A 129 -15.17 6.87 -20.18
C PRO A 129 -13.88 6.08 -19.95
N TYR A 130 -13.15 5.78 -21.03
CA TYR A 130 -11.82 5.22 -20.96
C TYR A 130 -10.86 6.17 -21.68
N TYR A 131 -9.93 6.74 -20.92
CA TYR A 131 -9.00 7.74 -21.43
C TYR A 131 -7.72 7.07 -21.88
N THR A 132 -7.40 7.20 -23.16
CA THR A 132 -6.10 6.79 -23.72
C THR A 132 -5.21 8.02 -23.80
N ILE A 133 -4.09 7.98 -23.11
CA ILE A 133 -3.14 9.10 -23.09
C ILE A 133 -2.32 9.04 -24.37
N THR A 134 -2.36 10.11 -25.15
CA THR A 134 -1.58 10.22 -26.40
C THR A 134 -0.12 10.46 -26.09
N VAL A 135 0.76 9.69 -26.72
CA VAL A 135 2.22 9.86 -26.61
C VAL A 135 2.65 10.99 -27.55
N ASP A 136 3.09 12.09 -26.96
CA ASP A 136 3.62 13.23 -27.72
C ASP A 136 5.11 13.09 -28.05
N ASP A 137 5.62 13.99 -28.90
CA ASP A 137 7.01 13.97 -29.32
C ASP A 137 8.00 14.31 -28.23
N ASP A 138 7.57 15.11 -27.23
CA ASP A 138 8.40 15.45 -26.09
C ASP A 138 8.59 14.26 -25.14
N MET A 139 7.58 13.42 -24.96
CA MET A 139 7.72 12.15 -24.22
C MET A 139 8.71 11.23 -24.90
N VAL A 140 8.58 11.08 -26.21
CA VAL A 140 9.48 10.24 -27.02
C VAL A 140 10.90 10.76 -26.93
N LYS A 141 11.09 12.07 -27.07
CA LYS A 141 12.40 12.72 -26.98
C LYS A 141 13.04 12.48 -25.61
N ARG A 142 12.33 12.75 -24.51
CA ARG A 142 12.82 12.52 -23.14
C ARG A 142 13.19 11.06 -22.90
N GLN A 143 12.37 10.13 -23.36
CA GLN A 143 12.65 8.70 -23.20
C GLN A 143 13.87 8.28 -24.01
N ASN A 144 14.00 8.79 -25.25
CA ASN A 144 15.17 8.56 -26.08
C ASN A 144 16.45 9.11 -25.43
N GLU A 145 16.42 10.36 -24.96
CA GLU A 145 17.57 10.97 -24.25
C GLU A 145 17.95 10.17 -23.00
N SER A 146 16.97 9.62 -22.29
CA SER A 146 17.21 8.73 -21.14
C SER A 146 17.96 7.46 -21.58
N PHE A 147 17.57 6.83 -22.69
CA PHE A 147 18.28 5.65 -23.21
C PHE A 147 19.66 5.98 -23.77
N LEU A 148 19.80 7.07 -24.52
CA LEU A 148 21.10 7.54 -24.99
C LEU A 148 22.08 7.75 -23.83
N SER A 149 21.61 8.34 -22.73
CA SER A 149 22.42 8.55 -21.53
C SER A 149 22.71 7.22 -20.81
N ARG A 150 21.71 6.34 -20.65
CA ARG A 150 21.84 5.07 -19.92
C ARG A 150 22.80 4.09 -20.60
N PHE A 151 22.80 4.03 -21.92
CA PHE A 151 23.65 3.15 -22.71
C PHE A 151 24.88 3.87 -23.27
N GLY A 152 25.11 5.13 -22.86
CA GLY A 152 26.29 5.90 -23.18
C GLY A 152 27.55 5.30 -22.56
N LYS A 153 28.70 5.75 -23.06
CA LYS A 153 30.03 5.30 -22.62
C LYS A 153 30.69 6.41 -21.79
N GLN A 154 31.29 6.03 -20.71
CA GLN A 154 32.16 6.95 -19.96
C GLN A 154 33.53 7.01 -20.60
N ILE A 155 33.92 8.19 -21.05
CA ILE A 155 35.24 8.43 -21.63
C ILE A 155 36.01 9.44 -20.81
N SER A 156 37.34 9.22 -20.70
CA SER A 156 38.20 10.21 -20.07
C SER A 156 38.52 11.32 -21.08
N VAL A 157 38.31 12.56 -20.65
CA VAL A 157 38.53 13.77 -21.48
C VAL A 157 39.52 14.71 -20.77
N ASP A 158 40.17 15.57 -21.53
CA ASP A 158 41.16 16.50 -20.96
C ASP A 158 40.52 17.80 -20.44
N GLU A 159 39.33 18.15 -20.93
CA GLU A 159 38.60 19.35 -20.57
C GLU A 159 37.11 19.03 -20.32
N SER A 160 36.52 19.61 -19.30
CA SER A 160 35.08 19.48 -19.00
C SER A 160 34.29 20.37 -19.95
N THR A 161 33.34 19.76 -20.67
CA THR A 161 32.48 20.43 -21.66
C THR A 161 31.00 20.36 -21.28
N ASP A 162 30.63 19.53 -20.30
CA ASP A 162 29.24 19.35 -19.84
C ASP A 162 29.20 19.43 -18.29
N GLU A 163 28.16 20.08 -17.78
CA GLU A 163 27.96 20.18 -16.33
C GLU A 163 27.80 18.80 -15.66
N ARG A 164 27.40 17.78 -16.41
CA ARG A 164 27.24 16.39 -15.95
C ARG A 164 28.54 15.61 -15.91
N ASP A 165 29.65 16.19 -16.38
CA ASP A 165 30.96 15.56 -16.30
C ASP A 165 31.31 15.20 -14.84
N LEU A 166 31.94 14.04 -14.66
CA LEU A 166 32.45 13.60 -13.38
C LEU A 166 33.90 14.06 -13.24
N ILE A 167 34.11 15.06 -12.41
CA ILE A 167 35.42 15.65 -12.17
C ILE A 167 36.02 15.00 -10.92
N LYS A 168 37.09 14.23 -11.10
CA LYS A 168 37.80 13.56 -10.03
C LYS A 168 39.01 14.41 -9.65
N GLY A 169 39.25 14.52 -8.34
CA GLY A 169 40.41 15.28 -7.84
C GLY A 169 40.63 15.12 -6.35
N SER A 170 41.69 15.73 -5.88
CA SER A 170 41.98 15.92 -4.45
C SER A 170 41.47 17.28 -4.00
N MET A 171 41.07 17.40 -2.75
CA MET A 171 40.63 18.68 -2.17
C MET A 171 41.40 19.01 -0.90
N VAL A 172 41.71 20.27 -0.72
CA VAL A 172 42.38 20.80 0.47
C VAL A 172 41.62 22.01 0.98
N GLU A 173 41.37 22.04 2.27
CA GLU A 173 40.71 23.16 2.93
C GLU A 173 41.58 24.42 2.94
N MET A 174 40.98 25.56 2.58
CA MET A 174 41.72 26.81 2.38
C MET A 174 41.21 27.93 3.30
N VAL A 175 42.10 28.71 3.83
CA VAL A 175 41.74 29.98 4.48
C VAL A 175 41.34 31.03 3.43
N LYS A 176 40.65 32.09 3.87
CA LYS A 176 40.14 33.15 2.97
C LYS A 176 41.19 33.80 2.07
N LYS A 177 42.50 33.73 2.46
CA LYS A 177 43.62 34.28 1.70
C LYS A 177 44.29 33.31 0.72
N GLY A 178 43.73 32.08 0.52
CA GLY A 178 44.24 31.13 -0.45
C GLY A 178 45.46 30.33 0.01
N THR A 179 45.64 30.16 1.31
CA THR A 179 46.64 29.24 1.91
C THR A 179 45.93 28.05 2.55
N PRO A 180 46.52 26.83 2.50
CA PRO A 180 45.96 25.68 3.19
C PRO A 180 45.77 25.91 4.69
N VAL A 181 44.70 25.36 5.25
CA VAL A 181 44.45 25.37 6.69
C VAL A 181 45.38 24.36 7.35
N GLU A 182 46.19 24.78 8.33
CA GLU A 182 47.08 23.87 9.07
C GLU A 182 46.23 22.87 9.88
N GLY A 183 46.39 21.56 9.60
CA GLY A 183 45.52 20.51 10.17
C GLY A 183 44.10 20.50 9.64
N GLY A 184 43.82 21.22 8.56
CA GLY A 184 42.49 21.26 7.92
C GLY A 184 42.12 19.98 7.18
N ILE A 185 40.90 19.96 6.64
CA ILE A 185 40.38 18.82 5.91
C ILE A 185 41.08 18.65 4.58
N THR A 186 41.62 17.44 4.37
CA THR A 186 42.21 17.03 3.08
C THR A 186 41.54 15.77 2.59
N VAL A 187 41.14 15.78 1.33
CA VAL A 187 40.50 14.65 0.66
C VAL A 187 41.41 14.23 -0.50
N GLU A 188 41.97 13.02 -0.40
CA GLU A 188 42.88 12.52 -1.42
C GLU A 188 42.25 12.25 -2.76
N SER A 189 40.97 11.78 -2.74
CA SER A 189 40.24 11.50 -3.94
C SER A 189 38.73 11.66 -3.69
N THR A 190 38.13 12.53 -4.49
CA THR A 190 36.67 12.72 -4.54
C THR A 190 36.20 12.92 -5.97
N ILE A 191 34.92 12.73 -6.20
CA ILE A 191 34.28 12.97 -7.50
C ILE A 191 33.18 13.99 -7.30
N VAL A 192 33.18 15.04 -8.10
CA VAL A 192 32.12 16.04 -8.13
C VAL A 192 31.52 16.12 -9.52
N SER A 193 30.22 16.37 -9.62
CA SER A 193 29.57 16.73 -10.86
C SER A 193 28.86 18.06 -10.70
N PRO A 194 29.23 19.09 -11.47
CA PRO A 194 28.66 20.43 -11.36
C PRO A 194 27.15 20.46 -11.57
N ALA A 195 26.58 19.53 -12.31
CA ALA A 195 25.14 19.40 -12.53
C ALA A 195 24.34 19.30 -11.22
N TYR A 196 24.91 18.72 -10.15
CA TYR A 196 24.27 18.56 -8.85
C TYR A 196 24.46 19.78 -7.92
N PHE A 197 25.27 20.77 -8.35
CA PHE A 197 25.45 21.97 -7.54
C PHE A 197 24.21 22.86 -7.60
N LYS A 198 23.74 23.27 -6.44
CA LYS A 198 22.56 24.13 -6.29
C LYS A 198 22.87 25.61 -6.43
N ASN A 199 24.15 25.98 -6.43
CA ASN A 199 24.62 27.37 -6.55
C ASN A 199 25.31 27.57 -7.90
N ASP A 200 24.70 28.37 -8.78
CA ASP A 200 25.20 28.64 -10.14
C ASP A 200 26.59 29.28 -10.16
N LYS A 201 26.95 30.07 -9.16
CA LYS A 201 28.29 30.70 -9.07
C LYS A 201 29.37 29.68 -8.78
N GLU A 202 29.07 28.70 -7.93
CA GLU A 202 30.00 27.60 -7.64
C GLU A 202 30.08 26.63 -8.83
N LYS A 203 28.94 26.35 -9.49
CA LYS A 203 28.84 25.55 -10.72
C LYS A 203 29.70 26.12 -11.84
N ALA A 204 29.59 27.43 -12.11
CA ALA A 204 30.31 28.11 -13.19
C ALA A 204 31.85 28.02 -13.07
N LYS A 205 32.40 27.77 -11.87
CA LYS A 205 33.84 27.63 -11.67
C LYS A 205 34.42 26.36 -12.28
N PHE A 206 33.59 25.38 -12.58
CA PHE A 206 33.98 24.11 -13.16
C PHE A 206 33.78 24.05 -14.68
N ALA A 207 33.23 25.10 -15.29
CA ALA A 207 33.08 25.18 -16.74
C ALA A 207 34.44 25.29 -17.44
N GLY A 208 34.73 24.37 -18.37
CA GLY A 208 35.98 24.39 -19.12
C GLY A 208 37.24 24.02 -18.32
N VAL A 209 37.06 23.39 -17.17
CA VAL A 209 38.19 22.94 -16.32
C VAL A 209 38.93 21.79 -16.98
N LYS A 210 40.28 21.81 -16.89
CA LYS A 210 41.19 20.80 -17.46
C LYS A 210 41.86 19.96 -16.40
N LYS A 211 42.37 18.80 -16.82
CA LYS A 211 43.21 17.97 -15.96
C LYS A 211 44.45 18.77 -15.50
N GLY A 212 44.71 18.76 -14.22
CA GLY A 212 45.76 19.51 -13.56
C GLY A 212 45.37 20.90 -13.05
N ASP A 213 44.20 21.40 -13.43
CA ASP A 213 43.69 22.69 -12.96
C ASP A 213 43.34 22.67 -11.48
N LYS A 214 43.40 23.84 -10.88
CA LYS A 214 43.07 24.09 -9.48
C LYS A 214 41.82 24.97 -9.40
N VAL A 215 40.74 24.44 -8.84
CA VAL A 215 39.46 25.13 -8.72
C VAL A 215 39.17 25.48 -7.27
N MET A 216 39.02 26.78 -6.99
CA MET A 216 38.64 27.27 -5.67
C MET A 216 37.12 27.40 -5.58
N PHE A 217 36.47 26.57 -4.75
CA PHE A 217 35.04 26.59 -4.57
C PHE A 217 34.63 26.38 -3.13
N ASN A 218 33.34 26.56 -2.84
CA ASN A 218 32.80 26.35 -1.50
C ASN A 218 31.81 25.16 -1.52
N PRO A 219 32.21 23.99 -0.99
CA PRO A 219 31.35 22.79 -0.97
C PRO A 219 30.00 23.02 -0.27
N SER A 220 30.00 23.74 0.86
CA SER A 220 28.76 24.03 1.60
C SER A 220 27.76 24.83 0.77
N LYS A 221 28.23 25.83 -0.01
CA LYS A 221 27.39 26.59 -0.92
C LYS A 221 26.95 25.76 -2.12
N SER A 222 27.80 24.88 -2.61
CA SER A 222 27.50 24.00 -3.75
C SER A 222 26.35 23.03 -3.43
N CYS A 223 26.31 22.52 -2.18
CA CYS A 223 25.30 21.55 -1.71
C CYS A 223 24.15 22.21 -0.94
N ASP A 224 24.00 23.52 -0.97
CA ASP A 224 22.99 24.28 -0.18
C ASP A 224 22.99 23.87 1.31
N ALA A 225 24.18 23.74 1.90
CA ALA A 225 24.46 23.29 3.26
C ALA A 225 23.90 21.88 3.63
N SER A 226 23.63 21.03 2.64
CA SER A 226 23.23 19.64 2.88
C SER A 226 24.36 18.86 3.56
N VAL A 227 24.18 18.55 4.85
CA VAL A 227 25.19 17.85 5.66
C VAL A 227 25.56 16.48 5.09
N ALA A 228 24.57 15.75 4.52
CA ALA A 228 24.79 14.44 3.95
C ALA A 228 25.66 14.49 2.68
N GLU A 229 25.39 15.46 1.79
CA GLU A 229 26.17 15.66 0.55
C GLU A 229 27.59 16.14 0.87
N LEU A 230 27.75 17.07 1.84
CA LEU A 230 29.04 17.55 2.31
C LEU A 230 29.88 16.41 2.92
N ALA A 231 29.28 15.59 3.79
CA ALA A 231 29.96 14.45 4.40
C ALA A 231 30.47 13.47 3.35
N SER A 232 29.65 13.21 2.32
CA SER A 232 30.02 12.35 1.19
C SER A 232 31.14 12.96 0.32
N MET A 233 30.99 14.25 -0.06
CA MET A 233 31.95 14.95 -0.91
C MET A 233 33.33 15.09 -0.25
N LEU A 234 33.35 15.38 1.05
CA LEU A 234 34.57 15.60 1.82
C LEU A 234 35.10 14.34 2.50
N ASN A 235 34.37 13.22 2.38
CA ASN A 235 34.71 11.95 3.04
C ASN A 235 34.95 12.09 4.55
N ILE A 236 34.04 12.78 5.24
CA ILE A 236 34.08 13.05 6.67
C ILE A 236 32.76 12.71 7.36
N ASP A 237 32.78 12.63 8.70
CA ASP A 237 31.58 12.40 9.48
C ASP A 237 30.59 13.56 9.39
N LYS A 238 29.28 13.27 9.48
CA LYS A 238 28.20 14.26 9.41
C LYS A 238 28.34 15.36 10.48
N GLU A 239 28.83 15.05 11.67
CA GLU A 239 29.04 16.03 12.74
C GLU A 239 30.10 17.06 12.36
N LYS A 240 31.19 16.63 11.70
CA LYS A 240 32.20 17.54 11.16
C LYS A 240 31.69 18.31 9.96
N ALA A 241 30.96 17.65 9.05
CA ALA A 241 30.39 18.26 7.85
C ALA A 241 29.44 19.42 8.18
N ALA A 242 28.65 19.32 9.25
CA ALA A 242 27.72 20.36 9.68
C ALA A 242 28.40 21.72 10.01
N ASN A 243 29.69 21.70 10.32
CA ASN A 243 30.48 22.88 10.68
C ASN A 243 31.32 23.42 9.53
N VAL A 244 31.35 22.77 8.37
CA VAL A 244 32.17 23.18 7.23
C VAL A 244 31.53 24.34 6.50
N THR A 245 32.19 25.50 6.54
CA THR A 245 31.81 26.72 5.81
C THR A 245 32.96 27.30 4.96
N SER A 246 34.13 26.67 5.04
CA SER A 246 35.38 27.08 4.38
C SER A 246 35.35 26.81 2.87
N ASN A 247 36.25 27.48 2.16
CA ASN A 247 36.52 27.18 0.77
C ASN A 247 37.53 26.03 0.66
N PHE A 248 37.48 25.31 -0.44
CA PHE A 248 38.41 24.25 -0.78
C PHE A 248 39.06 24.52 -2.14
N GLU A 249 40.32 24.18 -2.28
CA GLU A 249 40.99 24.07 -3.57
C GLU A 249 40.92 22.63 -4.02
N MET A 250 40.26 22.39 -5.15
CA MET A 250 40.27 21.10 -5.81
C MET A 250 41.30 21.05 -6.91
N THR A 251 42.22 20.09 -6.83
CA THR A 251 43.17 19.78 -7.91
C THR A 251 42.58 18.66 -8.77
N VAL A 252 42.24 18.94 -10.02
CA VAL A 252 41.62 18.01 -10.93
C VAL A 252 42.61 16.97 -11.41
N THR A 253 42.35 15.70 -11.17
CA THR A 253 43.21 14.58 -11.61
C THR A 253 42.68 13.87 -12.84
N ASP A 254 41.35 13.76 -12.97
CA ASP A 254 40.72 13.15 -14.14
C ASP A 254 39.33 13.75 -14.37
N ILE A 255 38.88 13.71 -15.64
CA ILE A 255 37.56 14.16 -16.04
C ILE A 255 36.94 13.06 -16.88
N THR A 256 35.77 12.59 -16.45
CA THR A 256 35.01 11.56 -17.16
C THR A 256 33.75 12.19 -17.74
N HIS A 257 33.65 12.15 -19.05
CA HIS A 257 32.47 12.61 -19.79
C HIS A 257 31.56 11.43 -20.13
N LEU A 258 30.26 11.60 -19.93
CA LEU A 258 29.29 10.63 -20.37
C LEU A 258 28.94 10.93 -21.85
N GLN A 259 29.61 10.25 -22.77
CA GLN A 259 29.25 10.31 -24.18
C GLN A 259 27.95 9.54 -24.39
N PRO A 260 26.85 10.21 -24.81
CA PRO A 260 25.60 9.52 -25.11
C PRO A 260 25.80 8.44 -26.18
N ALA A 261 25.04 7.35 -26.09
CA ALA A 261 25.03 6.34 -27.12
C ALA A 261 24.56 6.94 -28.45
N GLU A 262 25.02 6.37 -29.57
CA GLU A 262 24.54 6.73 -30.91
C GLU A 262 23.26 5.94 -31.23
N LEU A 263 22.39 6.53 -32.07
CA LEU A 263 21.22 5.84 -32.63
C LEU A 263 21.70 4.82 -33.70
N ASN A 264 22.04 3.64 -33.23
CA ASN A 264 22.55 2.55 -34.05
C ASN A 264 22.02 1.19 -33.58
N GLN A 265 22.38 0.11 -34.26
CA GLN A 265 21.93 -1.24 -33.96
C GLN A 265 22.30 -1.66 -32.54
N GLU A 266 23.47 -1.25 -32.00
CA GLU A 266 23.89 -1.58 -30.63
C GLU A 266 22.89 -1.02 -29.60
N LEU A 267 22.45 0.22 -29.77
CA LEU A 267 21.41 0.82 -28.90
C LEU A 267 20.07 0.10 -29.05
N PHE A 268 19.65 -0.20 -30.28
CA PHE A 268 18.37 -0.86 -30.55
C PHE A 268 18.32 -2.24 -29.89
N ASP A 269 19.40 -3.00 -30.02
CA ASP A 269 19.54 -4.32 -29.40
C ASP A 269 19.56 -4.26 -27.86
N ASN A 270 20.18 -3.24 -27.29
CA ASN A 270 20.24 -3.03 -25.84
C ASN A 270 18.88 -2.63 -25.25
N VAL A 271 18.06 -1.88 -26.00
CA VAL A 271 16.76 -1.39 -25.52
C VAL A 271 15.66 -2.41 -25.73
N PHE A 272 15.58 -3.02 -26.91
CA PHE A 272 14.45 -3.87 -27.33
C PHE A 272 14.80 -5.35 -27.47
N GLY A 273 16.08 -5.69 -27.38
CA GLY A 273 16.57 -7.05 -27.64
C GLY A 273 17.12 -7.23 -29.03
N LYS A 274 18.00 -8.21 -29.16
CA LYS A 274 18.78 -8.46 -30.39
C LYS A 274 17.88 -8.68 -31.62
N ASP A 275 18.16 -7.94 -32.69
CA ASP A 275 17.51 -8.03 -34.00
C ASP A 275 15.99 -7.76 -34.02
N VAL A 276 15.42 -7.20 -32.93
CA VAL A 276 13.98 -6.85 -32.84
C VAL A 276 13.65 -5.60 -33.62
N VAL A 277 14.58 -4.64 -33.66
CA VAL A 277 14.46 -3.35 -34.35
C VAL A 277 15.68 -3.17 -35.22
N LYS A 278 15.47 -2.72 -36.47
CA LYS A 278 16.56 -2.60 -37.47
C LYS A 278 16.73 -1.21 -38.05
N THR A 279 15.70 -0.39 -37.96
CA THR A 279 15.73 0.98 -38.47
C THR A 279 15.35 1.98 -37.38
N GLU A 280 15.71 3.25 -37.62
CA GLU A 280 15.39 4.33 -36.70
C GLU A 280 13.87 4.56 -36.64
N GLU A 281 13.14 4.39 -37.75
CA GLU A 281 11.69 4.48 -37.76
C GLU A 281 11.03 3.40 -36.91
N GLU A 282 11.51 2.14 -37.01
CA GLU A 282 11.05 1.05 -36.15
C GLU A 282 11.38 1.29 -34.69
N TYR A 283 12.55 1.86 -34.38
CA TYR A 283 12.95 2.22 -33.04
C TYR A 283 11.98 3.23 -32.42
N PHE A 284 11.69 4.34 -33.11
CA PHE A 284 10.77 5.34 -32.59
C PHE A 284 9.31 4.84 -32.50
N ALA A 285 8.90 3.98 -33.45
CA ALA A 285 7.58 3.35 -33.38
C ALA A 285 7.45 2.45 -32.12
N LYS A 286 8.45 1.61 -31.87
CA LYS A 286 8.50 0.75 -30.66
C LYS A 286 8.63 1.57 -29.37
N LEU A 287 9.36 2.66 -29.40
CA LEU A 287 9.49 3.57 -28.27
C LEU A 287 8.14 4.20 -27.90
N ARG A 288 7.36 4.64 -28.91
CA ARG A 288 5.99 5.14 -28.70
C ARG A 288 5.08 4.05 -28.13
N GLU A 289 5.14 2.84 -28.66
CA GLU A 289 4.38 1.70 -28.17
C GLU A 289 4.72 1.40 -26.72
N MET A 290 6.00 1.39 -26.36
CA MET A 290 6.47 1.18 -24.99
C MET A 290 5.96 2.26 -24.03
N ILE A 291 6.06 3.54 -24.41
CA ILE A 291 5.54 4.65 -23.60
C ILE A 291 4.03 4.54 -23.45
N ALA A 292 3.30 4.25 -24.54
CA ALA A 292 1.86 4.05 -24.47
C ALA A 292 1.48 2.92 -23.49
N HIS A 293 2.22 1.82 -23.50
CA HIS A 293 2.05 0.70 -22.55
C HIS A 293 2.31 1.10 -21.10
N GLN A 294 3.32 1.95 -20.87
CA GLN A 294 3.63 2.46 -19.54
C GLN A 294 2.53 3.39 -18.98
N LEU A 295 1.73 3.99 -19.86
CA LEU A 295 0.62 4.89 -19.49
C LEU A 295 -0.72 4.16 -19.26
N VAL A 296 -0.82 2.87 -19.62
CA VAL A 296 -2.06 2.09 -19.41
C VAL A 296 -2.47 2.04 -17.93
N PRO A 297 -1.57 1.83 -16.97
CA PRO A 297 -1.96 1.83 -15.54
C PRO A 297 -2.62 3.13 -15.09
N GLU A 298 -2.18 4.28 -15.59
CA GLU A 298 -2.80 5.57 -15.29
C GLU A 298 -4.22 5.65 -15.85
N SER A 299 -4.40 5.20 -17.09
CA SER A 299 -5.71 5.09 -17.74
C SER A 299 -6.66 4.15 -16.97
N ASP A 300 -6.15 3.01 -16.53
CA ASP A 300 -6.91 2.02 -15.74
C ASP A 300 -7.25 2.55 -14.34
N TYR A 301 -6.36 3.31 -13.72
CA TYR A 301 -6.65 3.96 -12.45
C TYR A 301 -7.79 4.99 -12.58
N LYS A 302 -7.74 5.85 -13.61
CA LYS A 302 -8.84 6.79 -13.88
C LYS A 302 -10.14 6.06 -14.19
N PHE A 303 -10.07 4.98 -14.99
CA PHE A 303 -11.22 4.13 -15.27
C PHE A 303 -11.83 3.57 -13.99
N SER A 304 -11.05 3.10 -13.02
CA SER A 304 -11.56 2.56 -11.77
C SER A 304 -12.37 3.58 -10.97
N ILE A 305 -11.91 4.83 -10.93
CA ILE A 305 -12.60 5.95 -10.28
C ILE A 305 -13.95 6.24 -10.98
N ASP A 306 -13.91 6.38 -12.32
CA ASP A 306 -15.10 6.71 -13.10
C ASP A 306 -16.10 5.55 -13.13
N ALA A 307 -15.63 4.30 -13.14
CA ALA A 307 -16.46 3.11 -13.05
C ALA A 307 -17.16 3.03 -11.68
N ARG A 308 -16.45 3.28 -10.60
CA ARG A 308 -17.05 3.37 -9.26
C ARG A 308 -18.21 4.37 -9.25
N ALA A 309 -17.95 5.60 -9.69
CA ALA A 309 -18.97 6.66 -9.71
C ALA A 309 -20.18 6.30 -10.60
N ALA A 310 -19.94 5.68 -11.76
CA ALA A 310 -21.00 5.26 -12.67
C ALA A 310 -21.85 4.11 -12.09
N ILE A 311 -21.21 3.16 -11.42
CA ILE A 311 -21.89 2.02 -10.78
C ILE A 311 -22.68 2.50 -9.56
N GLU A 312 -22.07 3.30 -8.67
CA GLU A 312 -22.77 3.89 -7.52
C GLU A 312 -24.03 4.67 -7.96
N LYS A 313 -23.90 5.47 -9.03
CA LYS A 313 -25.05 6.17 -9.62
C LYS A 313 -26.12 5.21 -10.18
N ALA A 314 -25.73 4.09 -10.76
CA ALA A 314 -26.65 3.11 -11.32
C ALA A 314 -27.38 2.30 -10.23
N VAL A 315 -26.70 2.02 -9.11
CA VAL A 315 -27.29 1.36 -7.94
C VAL A 315 -28.24 2.30 -7.20
N GLY A 316 -27.91 3.60 -7.15
CA GLY A 316 -28.69 4.60 -6.42
C GLY A 316 -28.36 4.62 -4.92
N GLU A 317 -29.09 5.48 -4.19
CA GLU A 317 -28.96 5.58 -2.74
C GLU A 317 -29.63 4.42 -2.02
N PHE A 318 -29.02 3.96 -0.94
CA PHE A 318 -29.56 2.95 -0.03
C PHE A 318 -29.13 3.24 1.40
N ASP A 319 -29.96 2.81 2.34
CA ASP A 319 -29.74 3.04 3.76
C ASP A 319 -28.79 2.00 4.37
N LEU A 320 -28.13 2.39 5.43
CA LEU A 320 -27.29 1.54 6.27
C LEU A 320 -27.82 1.55 7.70
N PRO A 321 -27.51 0.52 8.52
CA PRO A 321 -27.90 0.49 9.94
C PRO A 321 -26.98 1.41 10.77
N ASP A 322 -27.07 2.72 10.54
CA ASP A 322 -26.16 3.74 11.05
C ASP A 322 -26.00 3.69 12.57
N ALA A 323 -27.09 3.58 13.31
CA ALA A 323 -27.07 3.55 14.76
C ALA A 323 -26.25 2.36 15.30
N PHE A 324 -26.47 1.19 14.71
CA PHE A 324 -25.72 -0.02 15.08
C PHE A 324 -24.23 0.13 14.73
N LEU A 325 -23.92 0.58 13.49
CA LEU A 325 -22.57 0.68 13.02
C LEU A 325 -21.74 1.72 13.81
N LYS A 326 -22.32 2.85 14.20
CA LYS A 326 -21.69 3.83 15.08
C LYS A 326 -21.38 3.22 16.47
N ARG A 327 -22.34 2.49 17.07
CA ARG A 327 -22.14 1.80 18.32
C ARG A 327 -21.06 0.73 18.23
N TRP A 328 -21.03 -0.05 17.15
CA TRP A 328 -20.03 -1.06 16.89
C TRP A 328 -18.63 -0.46 16.74
N LEU A 329 -18.49 0.65 16.00
CA LEU A 329 -17.22 1.37 15.83
C LEU A 329 -16.66 1.87 17.18
N LEU A 330 -17.53 2.40 18.05
CA LEU A 330 -17.11 2.86 19.39
C LEU A 330 -16.68 1.70 20.30
N ALA A 331 -17.30 0.53 20.14
CA ALA A 331 -16.97 -0.64 20.95
C ALA A 331 -15.66 -1.31 20.50
N THR A 332 -15.36 -1.30 19.19
CA THR A 332 -14.19 -2.01 18.62
C THR A 332 -12.92 -1.16 18.58
N ASP A 333 -13.05 0.16 18.39
CA ASP A 333 -11.90 1.06 18.32
C ASP A 333 -11.86 2.02 19.52
N LYS A 334 -11.03 1.69 20.50
CA LYS A 334 -10.85 2.47 21.74
C LYS A 334 -10.30 3.89 21.53
N ASN A 335 -9.74 4.17 20.36
CA ASN A 335 -9.22 5.50 20.03
C ASN A 335 -10.31 6.45 19.53
N ARG A 336 -11.48 5.93 19.15
CA ARG A 336 -12.61 6.74 18.70
C ARG A 336 -13.38 7.31 19.89
N LYS A 337 -13.77 8.57 19.74
CA LYS A 337 -14.57 9.29 20.75
C LYS A 337 -16.00 9.46 20.29
N ALA A 338 -16.94 9.30 21.20
CA ALA A 338 -18.36 9.47 20.90
C ALA A 338 -18.69 10.87 20.33
N GLU A 339 -17.91 11.88 20.73
CA GLU A 339 -18.09 13.28 20.25
C GLU A 339 -17.87 13.42 18.75
N ASN A 340 -17.01 12.60 18.14
CA ASN A 340 -16.62 12.71 16.73
C ASN A 340 -17.20 11.57 15.86
N ILE A 341 -18.01 10.68 16.45
CA ILE A 341 -18.45 9.46 15.75
C ILE A 341 -19.28 9.76 14.49
N ASP A 342 -20.10 10.81 14.51
CA ASP A 342 -20.94 11.18 13.38
C ASP A 342 -20.10 11.65 12.18
N GLU A 343 -19.07 12.45 12.44
CA GLU A 343 -18.15 12.92 11.41
C GLU A 343 -17.29 11.78 10.86
N ASP A 344 -16.73 10.94 11.74
CA ASP A 344 -15.93 9.80 11.37
C ASP A 344 -16.73 8.79 10.55
N PHE A 345 -17.96 8.51 10.99
CA PHE A 345 -18.88 7.63 10.29
C PHE A 345 -19.25 8.17 8.90
N ALA A 346 -19.58 9.46 8.81
CA ALA A 346 -19.92 10.09 7.53
C ALA A 346 -18.79 9.99 6.50
N LYS A 347 -17.51 10.01 6.94
CA LYS A 347 -16.35 9.80 6.07
C LYS A 347 -16.21 8.33 5.62
N MET A 348 -16.68 7.38 6.41
CA MET A 348 -16.58 5.94 6.11
C MET A 348 -17.73 5.43 5.24
N VAL A 349 -18.89 6.05 5.32
CA VAL A 349 -20.10 5.60 4.60
C VAL A 349 -19.89 5.37 3.11
N PRO A 350 -19.25 6.26 2.34
CA PRO A 350 -19.03 6.05 0.91
C PRO A 350 -18.22 4.78 0.61
N ASP A 351 -17.18 4.52 1.40
CA ASP A 351 -16.33 3.34 1.21
C ASP A 351 -17.04 2.05 1.65
N LEU A 352 -17.84 2.11 2.71
CA LEU A 352 -18.66 0.99 3.14
C LEU A 352 -19.72 0.65 2.08
N LYS A 353 -20.42 1.65 1.54
CA LYS A 353 -21.37 1.47 0.43
C LYS A 353 -20.70 0.82 -0.78
N TRP A 354 -19.53 1.32 -1.15
CA TRP A 354 -18.76 0.74 -2.26
C TRP A 354 -18.33 -0.71 -1.98
N GLN A 355 -17.92 -1.03 -0.76
CA GLN A 355 -17.58 -2.39 -0.39
C GLN A 355 -18.74 -3.35 -0.55
N LEU A 356 -19.96 -2.96 -0.13
CA LEU A 356 -21.16 -3.75 -0.30
C LEU A 356 -21.52 -3.96 -1.79
N ILE A 357 -21.33 -2.94 -2.60
CA ILE A 357 -21.51 -3.05 -4.06
C ILE A 357 -20.48 -4.03 -4.64
N LYS A 358 -19.21 -3.96 -4.25
CA LYS A 358 -18.17 -4.89 -4.70
C LYS A 358 -18.49 -6.35 -4.34
N GLU A 359 -19.02 -6.61 -3.16
CA GLU A 359 -19.45 -7.96 -2.77
C GLU A 359 -20.54 -8.52 -3.70
N GLN A 360 -21.47 -7.68 -4.16
CA GLN A 360 -22.46 -8.11 -5.14
C GLN A 360 -21.86 -8.31 -6.53
N ILE A 361 -20.87 -7.50 -6.92
CA ILE A 361 -20.13 -7.70 -8.17
C ILE A 361 -19.37 -9.03 -8.14
N VAL A 362 -18.71 -9.35 -7.03
CA VAL A 362 -18.04 -10.66 -6.83
C VAL A 362 -19.02 -11.80 -7.02
N LYS A 363 -20.23 -11.70 -6.46
CA LYS A 363 -21.29 -12.72 -6.62
C LYS A 363 -21.83 -12.76 -8.05
N GLN A 364 -22.05 -11.59 -8.70
CA GLN A 364 -22.58 -11.52 -10.07
C GLN A 364 -21.67 -12.22 -11.08
N PHE A 365 -20.35 -12.06 -10.93
CA PHE A 365 -19.36 -12.58 -11.86
C PHE A 365 -18.65 -13.86 -11.37
N ASP A 366 -19.10 -14.42 -10.24
CA ASP A 366 -18.50 -15.61 -9.63
C ASP A 366 -16.97 -15.49 -9.49
N ILE A 367 -16.53 -14.33 -8.97
CA ILE A 367 -15.09 -14.03 -8.87
C ILE A 367 -14.48 -14.85 -7.75
N HIS A 368 -13.53 -15.72 -8.12
CA HIS A 368 -12.73 -16.51 -7.21
C HIS A 368 -11.24 -16.24 -7.44
N VAL A 369 -10.48 -16.25 -6.37
CA VAL A 369 -9.01 -16.15 -6.41
C VAL A 369 -8.45 -17.50 -6.01
N ASP A 370 -7.77 -18.15 -6.92
CA ASP A 370 -7.10 -19.43 -6.67
C ASP A 370 -5.61 -19.28 -6.35
N ASP A 371 -4.95 -20.39 -6.01
CA ASP A 371 -3.52 -20.36 -5.66
C ASP A 371 -2.63 -20.02 -6.88
N ALA A 372 -3.07 -20.25 -8.11
CA ALA A 372 -2.34 -19.89 -9.32
C ALA A 372 -2.38 -18.37 -9.54
N ASP A 373 -3.53 -17.74 -9.34
CA ASP A 373 -3.68 -16.28 -9.38
C ASP A 373 -2.76 -15.61 -8.35
N LEU A 374 -2.77 -16.13 -7.11
CA LEU A 374 -1.95 -15.62 -6.03
C LEU A 374 -0.46 -15.74 -6.32
N LEU A 375 -0.03 -16.89 -6.85
CA LEU A 375 1.35 -17.09 -7.21
C LEU A 375 1.79 -16.15 -8.34
N ALA A 376 0.96 -15.99 -9.37
CA ALA A 376 1.24 -15.08 -10.47
C ALA A 376 1.33 -13.62 -10.01
N LEU A 377 0.42 -13.18 -9.13
CA LEU A 377 0.46 -11.84 -8.55
C LEU A 377 1.71 -11.67 -7.66
N ALA A 378 2.00 -12.62 -6.78
CA ALA A 378 3.16 -12.57 -5.90
C ALA A 378 4.49 -12.50 -6.68
N LYS A 379 4.60 -13.22 -7.81
CA LYS A 379 5.76 -13.13 -8.72
C LYS A 379 5.90 -11.73 -9.34
N ARG A 380 4.80 -11.10 -9.75
CA ARG A 380 4.83 -9.72 -10.28
C ARG A 380 5.24 -8.71 -9.20
N VAL A 381 4.71 -8.84 -7.98
CA VAL A 381 5.09 -8.00 -6.84
C VAL A 381 6.58 -8.19 -6.52
N ALA A 382 7.06 -9.43 -6.48
CA ALA A 382 8.48 -9.73 -6.27
C ALA A 382 9.36 -9.09 -7.36
N ALA A 383 9.00 -9.25 -8.63
CA ALA A 383 9.74 -8.65 -9.75
C ALA A 383 9.81 -7.12 -9.64
N SER A 384 8.71 -6.47 -9.25
CA SER A 384 8.67 -5.03 -9.01
C SER A 384 9.58 -4.60 -7.86
N GLN A 385 9.60 -5.35 -6.75
CA GLN A 385 10.49 -5.09 -5.63
C GLN A 385 11.96 -5.23 -6.01
N PHE A 386 12.33 -6.30 -6.72
CA PHE A 386 13.70 -6.46 -7.22
C PHE A 386 14.11 -5.34 -8.18
N ALA A 387 13.20 -4.90 -9.05
CA ALA A 387 13.46 -3.79 -9.96
C ALA A 387 13.72 -2.47 -9.23
N GLN A 388 13.06 -2.20 -8.09
CA GLN A 388 13.32 -1.03 -7.26
C GLN A 388 14.75 -1.00 -6.69
N TYR A 389 15.35 -2.19 -6.48
CA TYR A 389 16.76 -2.32 -6.08
C TYR A 389 17.72 -2.41 -7.27
N GLY A 390 17.27 -2.10 -8.49
CA GLY A 390 18.08 -2.13 -9.71
C GLY A 390 18.33 -3.54 -10.28
N MET A 391 17.70 -4.58 -9.69
CA MET A 391 17.80 -5.96 -10.14
C MET A 391 16.73 -6.24 -11.20
N THR A 392 17.04 -6.00 -12.46
CA THR A 392 16.18 -6.34 -13.61
C THR A 392 16.59 -7.69 -14.18
N GLY A 393 15.62 -8.46 -14.70
CA GLY A 393 15.90 -9.76 -15.31
C GLY A 393 16.17 -10.88 -14.30
N VAL A 394 15.58 -10.83 -13.12
CA VAL A 394 15.66 -11.90 -12.10
C VAL A 394 15.06 -13.18 -12.66
N PRO A 395 15.76 -14.35 -12.57
CA PRO A 395 15.25 -15.61 -13.07
C PRO A 395 13.90 -16.00 -12.45
N ASP A 396 13.06 -16.66 -13.23
CA ASP A 396 11.68 -17.02 -12.84
C ASP A 396 11.62 -17.95 -11.61
N ASP A 397 12.58 -18.85 -11.47
CA ASP A 397 12.68 -19.76 -10.31
C ASP A 397 13.01 -19.01 -9.01
N VAL A 398 13.77 -17.91 -9.08
CA VAL A 398 14.06 -17.05 -7.94
C VAL A 398 12.81 -16.26 -7.56
N LEU A 399 12.12 -15.69 -8.55
CA LEU A 399 10.85 -14.98 -8.34
C LEU A 399 9.80 -15.90 -7.72
N GLU A 400 9.70 -17.14 -8.21
CA GLU A 400 8.74 -18.11 -7.68
C GLU A 400 9.04 -18.50 -6.23
N ARG A 401 10.31 -18.70 -5.88
CA ARG A 401 10.71 -19.02 -4.51
C ARG A 401 10.36 -17.87 -3.55
N TYR A 402 10.69 -16.64 -3.94
CA TYR A 402 10.36 -15.46 -3.14
C TYR A 402 8.84 -15.25 -3.03
N ALA A 403 8.10 -15.46 -4.11
CA ALA A 403 6.63 -15.41 -4.12
C ALA A 403 6.02 -16.44 -3.16
N LYS A 404 6.52 -17.69 -3.14
CA LYS A 404 6.06 -18.73 -2.20
C LYS A 404 6.36 -18.34 -0.75
N GLU A 405 7.49 -17.73 -0.48
CA GLU A 405 7.83 -17.20 0.84
C GLU A 405 6.86 -16.08 1.28
N MET A 406 6.55 -15.13 0.41
CA MET A 406 5.54 -14.11 0.67
C MET A 406 4.16 -14.72 0.99
N LEU A 407 3.76 -15.76 0.26
CA LEU A 407 2.48 -16.46 0.46
C LEU A 407 2.44 -17.32 1.74
N SER A 408 3.58 -17.66 2.34
CA SER A 408 3.65 -18.37 3.61
C SER A 408 3.26 -17.51 4.81
N SER A 409 3.42 -16.20 4.73
CA SER A 409 2.97 -15.25 5.72
C SER A 409 1.46 -15.01 5.61
N LYS A 410 0.73 -15.24 6.71
CA LYS A 410 -0.73 -15.04 6.74
C LYS A 410 -1.13 -13.61 6.36
N GLU A 411 -0.38 -12.63 6.84
CA GLU A 411 -0.64 -11.21 6.58
C GLU A 411 -0.39 -10.85 5.11
N SER A 412 0.75 -11.27 4.54
CA SER A 412 1.06 -11.03 3.13
C SER A 412 0.10 -11.76 2.20
N ARG A 413 -0.28 -13.00 2.54
CA ARG A 413 -1.29 -13.76 1.79
C ARG A 413 -2.65 -13.06 1.77
N SER A 414 -3.12 -12.54 2.92
CA SER A 414 -4.38 -11.79 2.98
C SER A 414 -4.35 -10.56 2.08
N ARG A 415 -3.29 -9.74 2.14
CA ARG A 415 -3.14 -8.57 1.27
C ARG A 415 -3.13 -8.93 -0.22
N LEU A 416 -2.47 -10.05 -0.58
CA LEU A 416 -2.43 -10.52 -1.96
C LEU A 416 -3.79 -11.03 -2.44
N ILE A 417 -4.58 -11.68 -1.56
CA ILE A 417 -5.96 -12.07 -1.87
C ILE A 417 -6.81 -10.83 -2.15
N ASP A 418 -6.74 -9.82 -1.29
CA ASP A 418 -7.50 -8.58 -1.47
C ASP A 418 -7.10 -7.88 -2.78
N GLN A 419 -5.80 -7.80 -3.06
CA GLN A 419 -5.29 -7.20 -4.29
C GLN A 419 -5.70 -7.99 -5.54
N ALA A 420 -5.63 -9.32 -5.51
CA ALA A 420 -6.04 -10.17 -6.62
C ALA A 420 -7.55 -10.08 -6.87
N THR A 421 -8.35 -10.04 -5.79
CA THR A 421 -9.79 -9.85 -5.87
C THR A 421 -10.12 -8.50 -6.51
N GLU A 422 -9.48 -7.42 -6.09
CA GLU A 422 -9.68 -6.09 -6.66
C GLU A 422 -9.32 -6.04 -8.15
N GLN A 423 -8.21 -6.66 -8.55
CA GLN A 423 -7.82 -6.76 -9.97
C GLN A 423 -8.86 -7.52 -10.80
N LYS A 424 -9.38 -8.65 -10.28
CA LYS A 424 -10.42 -9.41 -10.97
C LYS A 424 -11.75 -8.64 -11.07
N ILE A 425 -12.12 -7.90 -10.02
CA ILE A 425 -13.29 -7.02 -10.02
C ILE A 425 -13.14 -5.95 -11.12
N GLN A 426 -12.00 -5.26 -11.17
CA GLN A 426 -11.74 -4.23 -12.18
C GLN A 426 -11.80 -4.79 -13.61
N THR A 427 -11.22 -5.97 -13.81
CA THR A 427 -11.25 -6.66 -15.11
C THR A 427 -12.69 -7.00 -15.50
N ALA A 428 -13.47 -7.61 -14.60
CA ALA A 428 -14.85 -7.97 -14.84
C ALA A 428 -15.72 -6.74 -15.13
N ILE A 429 -15.54 -5.65 -14.41
CA ILE A 429 -16.22 -4.37 -14.68
C ILE A 429 -15.84 -3.86 -16.08
N LYS A 430 -14.55 -3.81 -16.39
CA LYS A 430 -14.03 -3.26 -17.68
C LYS A 430 -14.59 -4.03 -18.88
N GLU A 431 -14.72 -5.35 -18.77
CA GLU A 431 -15.27 -6.21 -19.81
C GLU A 431 -16.82 -6.11 -19.93
N SER A 432 -17.49 -5.81 -18.82
CA SER A 432 -18.96 -5.83 -18.76
C SER A 432 -19.62 -4.50 -19.06
N VAL A 433 -18.95 -3.37 -18.83
CA VAL A 433 -19.49 -2.04 -19.13
C VAL A 433 -19.27 -1.65 -20.61
N THR A 434 -19.92 -0.57 -21.04
CA THR A 434 -19.61 0.06 -22.33
C THR A 434 -18.53 1.11 -22.15
N LEU A 435 -17.34 0.85 -22.71
CA LEU A 435 -16.24 1.82 -22.71
C LEU A 435 -16.48 2.90 -23.75
N THR A 436 -16.41 4.15 -23.33
CA THR A 436 -16.39 5.31 -24.24
C THR A 436 -14.96 5.79 -24.37
N ALA A 437 -14.26 5.34 -25.42
CA ALA A 437 -12.87 5.72 -25.68
C ALA A 437 -12.72 7.24 -25.91
N LYS A 438 -11.74 7.85 -25.24
CA LYS A 438 -11.39 9.26 -25.37
C LYS A 438 -9.87 9.39 -25.37
N GLU A 439 -9.34 10.02 -26.41
CA GLU A 439 -7.93 10.37 -26.47
C GLU A 439 -7.68 11.71 -25.77
N VAL A 440 -6.65 11.77 -24.95
CA VAL A 440 -6.29 12.97 -24.17
C VAL A 440 -4.78 13.13 -24.09
N THR A 441 -4.30 14.37 -24.01
CA THR A 441 -2.90 14.65 -23.70
C THR A 441 -2.63 14.44 -22.19
N MET A 442 -1.38 14.20 -21.81
CA MET A 442 -0.96 14.05 -20.43
C MET A 442 -1.40 15.24 -19.55
N ASP A 443 -1.23 16.46 -20.02
CA ASP A 443 -1.63 17.68 -19.29
C ASP A 443 -3.14 17.73 -19.01
N LYS A 444 -3.96 17.35 -20.01
CA LYS A 444 -5.41 17.30 -19.81
C LYS A 444 -5.79 16.17 -18.86
N PHE A 445 -5.10 15.04 -18.93
CA PHE A 445 -5.33 13.90 -18.06
C PHE A 445 -5.02 14.26 -16.59
N GLN A 446 -3.89 14.90 -16.31
CA GLN A 446 -3.51 15.34 -14.96
C GLN A 446 -4.52 16.35 -14.38
N LYS A 447 -4.97 17.31 -15.17
CA LYS A 447 -6.00 18.28 -14.74
C LYS A 447 -7.33 17.66 -14.33
N MET A 448 -7.66 16.43 -14.79
CA MET A 448 -8.89 15.75 -14.36
C MET A 448 -8.85 15.33 -12.89
N PHE A 449 -7.66 15.13 -12.32
CA PHE A 449 -7.50 14.81 -10.90
C PHE A 449 -7.51 16.08 -10.04
N GLU A 450 -6.91 17.18 -10.51
CA GLU A 450 -6.91 18.46 -9.81
C GLU A 450 -8.32 18.99 -9.58
N VAL A 451 -9.18 18.94 -10.62
CA VAL A 451 -10.59 19.35 -10.53
C VAL A 451 -11.38 18.48 -9.55
N ALA A 452 -11.09 17.17 -9.49
CA ALA A 452 -11.75 16.26 -8.55
C ALA A 452 -11.38 16.58 -7.09
N GLU A 453 -10.12 16.95 -6.82
CA GLU A 453 -9.69 17.39 -5.49
C GLU A 453 -10.30 18.74 -5.09
N GLU A 454 -10.43 19.70 -6.00
CA GLU A 454 -11.07 20.99 -5.74
C GLU A 454 -12.57 20.83 -5.44
N ILE A 455 -13.28 19.96 -6.18
CA ILE A 455 -14.69 19.66 -5.93
C ILE A 455 -14.85 18.97 -4.57
N GLY A 456 -13.98 18.03 -4.23
CA GLY A 456 -13.94 17.37 -2.91
C GLY A 456 -13.71 18.37 -1.77
N ARG A 457 -12.82 19.35 -1.95
CA ARG A 457 -12.55 20.40 -0.96
C ARG A 457 -13.68 21.44 -0.88
N ALA A 458 -14.35 21.75 -1.99
CA ALA A 458 -15.48 22.67 -2.02
C ALA A 458 -16.72 22.09 -1.33
N SER A 459 -17.03 20.79 -1.58
CA SER A 459 -18.15 20.09 -0.93
C SER A 459 -17.96 19.93 0.58
N CYS A 460 -16.71 19.91 1.08
CA CYS A 460 -16.40 19.95 2.51
C CYS A 460 -16.59 21.36 3.11
N ARG A 461 -16.46 22.44 2.32
CA ARG A 461 -16.65 23.82 2.80
C ARG A 461 -18.10 24.27 2.81
N GLU A 462 -18.97 23.67 2.01
CA GLU A 462 -20.42 24.01 1.99
C GLU A 462 -21.24 23.24 3.04
N ARG A 463 -20.63 22.31 3.78
CA ARG A 463 -21.26 21.52 4.85
C ARG A 463 -20.83 21.91 6.27
N VAL A 464 -20.15 23.06 6.43
CA VAL A 464 -19.82 23.65 7.75
C VAL A 464 -20.73 24.83 8.06
#